data_9b52626f956e7dac34759df56083eb56
#
_entry.id   9b52626f956e7dac34759df56083eb56
#
_cell.length_a   1.000
_cell.length_b   1.000
_cell.length_c   1.000
_cell.angle_alpha   90.00
_cell.angle_beta   90.00
_cell.angle_gamma   90.00
#
_symmetry.space_group_name_H-M   'P 1'
#
loop_
_entity.id
_entity.type
_entity.pdbx_description
1 polymer ?
#
loop_
_entity_poly.entity_id
_entity_poly.type
_entity_poly.pdbx_seq_one_letter_code
_entity_poly.pdbx_strand_id
1 'polypeptide(L)'
;MDDLHGDLRGIIEHLDHVQNLGIDVLYMTPIFKSYSSHKYDIIDYYQIDPSFGTTEDLRELVQEAHKRGMKIVMDAVFNHTGREFFAFEDIMEKGEKSKYLDWYYIEKFPLESERGEIPNYKCFGYYGGMPKLNLKNPEVEKFFTDVACYWIKECDIDGWRMDVGDESSHYFWKN
;
A
#
# COMPACT_ATOMS: atom_id res chain seq x y z
N MET A 1 -12.89 3.73 18.88
CA MET A 1 -13.26 2.98 17.66
C MET A 1 -12.70 1.56 17.70
N ASP A 2 -12.60 0.88 18.85
CA ASP A 2 -11.71 -0.28 18.85
C ASP A 2 -12.15 -1.37 19.81
N ASP A 3 -13.48 -1.48 19.99
CA ASP A 3 -14.08 -2.55 20.76
C ASP A 3 -14.38 -3.81 19.92
N LEU A 4 -13.98 -3.82 18.62
CA LEU A 4 -14.20 -4.95 17.70
C LEU A 4 -12.90 -5.67 17.31
N HIS A 5 -11.78 -5.43 18.01
CA HIS A 5 -10.48 -6.02 17.66
C HIS A 5 -10.20 -5.95 16.16
N GLY A 6 -10.12 -4.72 15.61
CA GLY A 6 -9.95 -4.44 14.17
C GLY A 6 -8.57 -4.79 13.63
N ASP A 7 -8.05 -5.96 13.98
CA ASP A 7 -6.77 -6.52 13.56
C ASP A 7 -6.96 -7.87 12.84
N LEU A 8 -5.88 -8.46 12.34
CA LEU A 8 -5.91 -9.72 11.60
C LEU A 8 -6.42 -10.88 12.47
N ARG A 9 -6.10 -10.88 13.77
CA ARG A 9 -6.59 -11.89 14.72
C ARG A 9 -8.10 -11.80 14.91
N GLY A 10 -8.62 -10.60 15.07
CA GLY A 10 -10.06 -10.37 15.17
C GLY A 10 -10.81 -10.83 13.92
N ILE A 11 -10.24 -10.67 12.72
CA ILE A 11 -10.83 -11.19 11.49
C ILE A 11 -10.88 -12.72 11.53
N ILE A 12 -9.78 -13.39 11.92
CA ILE A 12 -9.72 -14.86 12.02
C ILE A 12 -10.81 -15.39 12.95
N GLU A 13 -10.97 -14.78 14.11
CA GLU A 13 -12.00 -15.19 15.11
C GLU A 13 -13.43 -15.07 14.58
N HIS A 14 -13.67 -14.20 13.60
CA HIS A 14 -15.01 -13.95 13.05
C HIS A 14 -15.25 -14.57 11.67
N LEU A 15 -14.30 -15.36 11.11
CA LEU A 15 -14.44 -15.96 9.78
C LEU A 15 -15.69 -16.84 9.61
N ASP A 16 -16.09 -17.59 10.66
CA ASP A 16 -17.31 -18.41 10.60
C ASP A 16 -18.57 -17.56 10.44
N HIS A 17 -18.60 -16.40 11.11
CA HIS A 17 -19.69 -15.45 10.94
C HIS A 17 -19.73 -14.91 9.50
N VAL A 18 -18.60 -14.53 8.96
CA VAL A 18 -18.47 -14.01 7.58
C VAL A 18 -18.89 -15.08 6.56
N GLN A 19 -18.46 -16.33 6.74
CA GLN A 19 -18.85 -17.45 5.89
C GLN A 19 -20.38 -17.67 5.93
N ASN A 20 -21.00 -17.61 7.11
CA ASN A 20 -22.44 -17.75 7.27
C ASN A 20 -23.26 -16.64 6.58
N LEU A 21 -22.65 -15.48 6.31
CA LEU A 21 -23.25 -14.42 5.50
C LEU A 21 -23.17 -14.69 3.99
N GLY A 22 -22.51 -15.76 3.56
CA GLY A 22 -22.33 -16.12 2.16
C GLY A 22 -21.26 -15.25 1.44
N ILE A 23 -20.26 -14.78 2.16
CA ILE A 23 -19.15 -14.00 1.61
C ILE A 23 -18.09 -14.93 1.04
N ASP A 24 -17.75 -14.74 -0.21
CA ASP A 24 -16.73 -15.53 -0.93
C ASP A 24 -15.37 -14.84 -0.98
N VAL A 25 -15.33 -13.51 -0.83
CA VAL A 25 -14.10 -12.71 -0.94
C VAL A 25 -14.05 -11.69 0.19
N LEU A 26 -12.92 -11.67 0.92
CA LEU A 26 -12.59 -10.64 1.88
C LEU A 26 -11.60 -9.66 1.21
N TYR A 27 -12.03 -8.43 1.02
CA TYR A 27 -11.16 -7.34 0.65
C TYR A 27 -10.74 -6.57 1.90
N MET A 28 -9.44 -6.36 2.04
CA MET A 28 -8.86 -5.57 3.13
C MET A 28 -8.37 -4.23 2.61
N THR A 29 -8.75 -3.14 3.29
CA THR A 29 -8.10 -1.83 3.12
C THR A 29 -6.61 -1.93 3.46
N PRO A 30 -5.76 -0.92 3.15
CA PRO A 30 -4.32 -1.04 3.34
C PRO A 30 -3.93 -1.43 4.76
N ILE A 31 -3.06 -2.43 4.89
CA ILE A 31 -2.56 -2.96 6.17
C ILE A 31 -1.06 -2.77 6.36
N PHE A 32 -0.37 -2.16 5.38
CA PHE A 32 1.06 -1.94 5.45
C PHE A 32 1.41 -0.77 6.38
N LYS A 33 2.66 -0.75 6.81
CA LYS A 33 3.18 0.28 7.72
C LYS A 33 2.97 1.68 7.17
N SER A 34 2.33 2.52 7.99
CA SER A 34 1.98 3.89 7.68
C SER A 34 1.77 4.69 8.96
N TYR A 35 1.91 6.01 8.91
CA TYR A 35 1.65 6.88 10.06
C TYR A 35 0.18 7.24 10.21
N SER A 36 -0.57 7.34 9.13
CA SER A 36 -1.98 7.70 9.20
C SER A 36 -2.86 6.55 9.68
N SER A 37 -4.05 6.89 10.18
CA SER A 37 -5.07 5.90 10.56
C SER A 37 -5.69 5.21 9.34
N HIS A 38 -5.74 5.88 8.18
CA HIS A 38 -6.30 5.34 6.94
C HIS A 38 -5.35 4.43 6.17
N LYS A 39 -4.03 4.46 6.45
CA LYS A 39 -2.97 3.61 5.90
C LYS A 39 -2.70 3.72 4.39
N TYR A 40 -3.22 4.75 3.70
CA TYR A 40 -2.93 4.97 2.27
C TYR A 40 -1.58 5.67 2.01
N ASP A 41 -0.94 6.28 3.01
CA ASP A 41 0.40 6.88 2.96
C ASP A 41 1.47 5.88 3.40
N ILE A 42 1.60 4.79 2.64
CA ILE A 42 2.47 3.65 2.97
C ILE A 42 3.94 4.07 2.96
N ILE A 43 4.67 3.66 4.00
CA ILE A 43 6.11 3.94 4.17
C ILE A 43 6.98 2.69 4.06
N ASP A 44 6.39 1.49 4.26
CA ASP A 44 7.06 0.21 4.05
C ASP A 44 6.07 -0.82 3.54
N TYR A 45 6.26 -1.26 2.29
CA TYR A 45 5.39 -2.23 1.61
C TYR A 45 5.70 -3.69 1.95
N TYR A 46 6.79 -3.95 2.68
CA TYR A 46 7.18 -5.29 3.11
C TYR A 46 6.87 -5.54 4.60
N GLN A 47 6.32 -4.55 5.29
CA GLN A 47 5.96 -4.65 6.70
C GLN A 47 4.47 -4.40 6.90
N ILE A 48 3.78 -5.35 7.55
CA ILE A 48 2.43 -5.12 8.07
C ILE A 48 2.53 -4.12 9.22
N ASP A 49 1.58 -3.18 9.29
CA ASP A 49 1.52 -2.23 10.39
C ASP A 49 1.30 -2.99 11.71
N PRO A 50 2.12 -2.73 12.75
CA PRO A 50 2.00 -3.44 14.02
C PRO A 50 0.64 -3.36 14.70
N SER A 51 -0.18 -2.36 14.35
CA SER A 51 -1.56 -2.24 14.86
C SER A 51 -2.51 -3.32 14.30
N PHE A 52 -2.14 -3.97 13.19
CA PHE A 52 -2.95 -5.03 12.58
C PHE A 52 -2.42 -6.43 12.86
N GLY A 53 -1.15 -6.56 13.25
CA GLY A 53 -0.53 -7.85 13.53
C GLY A 53 0.77 -8.08 12.78
N THR A 54 1.05 -9.33 12.47
CA THR A 54 2.30 -9.79 11.85
C THR A 54 2.06 -10.45 10.50
N THR A 55 3.14 -10.75 9.78
CA THR A 55 3.08 -11.56 8.54
C THR A 55 2.54 -12.96 8.82
N GLU A 56 2.85 -13.55 9.97
CA GLU A 56 2.31 -14.83 10.42
C GLU A 56 0.80 -14.77 10.62
N ASP A 57 0.30 -13.67 11.20
CA ASP A 57 -1.15 -13.48 11.37
C ASP A 57 -1.88 -13.39 10.02
N LEU A 58 -1.28 -12.68 9.03
CA LEU A 58 -1.83 -12.62 7.68
C LEU A 58 -1.81 -14.02 7.02
N ARG A 59 -0.71 -14.76 7.14
CA ARG A 59 -0.61 -16.12 6.58
C ARG A 59 -1.66 -17.05 7.19
N GLU A 60 -1.86 -16.97 8.50
CA GLU A 60 -2.91 -17.73 9.18
C GLU A 60 -4.31 -17.33 8.72
N LEU A 61 -4.57 -16.01 8.59
CA LEU A 61 -5.85 -15.51 8.07
C LEU A 61 -6.16 -16.10 6.67
N VAL A 62 -5.18 -16.07 5.76
CA VAL A 62 -5.35 -16.60 4.41
C VAL A 62 -5.63 -18.11 4.45
N GLN A 63 -4.89 -18.88 5.24
CA GLN A 63 -5.10 -20.31 5.40
C GLN A 63 -6.49 -20.63 5.95
N GLU A 64 -6.93 -19.90 6.97
CA GLU A 64 -8.25 -20.11 7.59
C GLU A 64 -9.40 -19.68 6.66
N ALA A 65 -9.21 -18.62 5.85
CA ALA A 65 -10.15 -18.22 4.82
C ALA A 65 -10.25 -19.29 3.72
N HIS A 66 -9.12 -19.80 3.23
CA HIS A 66 -9.09 -20.85 2.19
C HIS A 66 -9.76 -22.15 2.65
N LYS A 67 -9.61 -22.57 3.92
CA LYS A 67 -10.31 -23.74 4.48
C LYS A 67 -11.84 -23.58 4.40
N ARG A 68 -12.33 -22.35 4.39
CA ARG A 68 -13.74 -22.00 4.30
C ARG A 68 -14.21 -21.67 2.88
N GLY A 69 -13.32 -21.82 1.88
CA GLY A 69 -13.60 -21.50 0.47
C GLY A 69 -13.61 -20.00 0.16
N MET A 70 -13.15 -19.15 1.09
CA MET A 70 -13.07 -17.71 0.91
C MET A 70 -11.71 -17.28 0.33
N LYS A 71 -11.70 -16.15 -0.37
CA LYS A 71 -10.54 -15.53 -1.00
C LYS A 71 -10.12 -14.28 -0.24
N ILE A 72 -8.82 -13.97 -0.24
CA ILE A 72 -8.26 -12.76 0.37
C ILE A 72 -7.70 -11.84 -0.72
N VAL A 73 -8.20 -10.60 -0.76
CA VAL A 73 -7.74 -9.54 -1.67
C VAL A 73 -7.21 -8.39 -0.83
N MET A 74 -5.97 -7.96 -1.11
CA MET A 74 -5.34 -6.82 -0.44
C MET A 74 -5.41 -5.56 -1.28
N ASP A 75 -5.20 -4.40 -0.66
CA ASP A 75 -5.15 -3.11 -1.35
C ASP A 75 -3.75 -2.80 -1.87
N ALA A 76 -3.64 -2.59 -3.18
CA ALA A 76 -2.41 -2.21 -3.87
C ALA A 76 -2.35 -0.69 -4.03
N VAL A 77 -1.80 0.01 -3.05
CA VAL A 77 -1.58 1.45 -3.08
C VAL A 77 -0.27 1.73 -3.83
N PHE A 78 -0.27 1.58 -5.15
CA PHE A 78 0.92 1.69 -6.00
C PHE A 78 0.97 2.99 -6.83
N ASN A 79 -0.02 3.87 -6.69
CA ASN A 79 -0.04 5.17 -7.35
C ASN A 79 0.86 6.21 -6.64
N HIS A 80 1.02 6.10 -5.33
CA HIS A 80 1.74 7.05 -4.48
C HIS A 80 2.31 6.34 -3.26
N THR A 81 3.20 7.00 -2.52
CA THR A 81 3.74 6.53 -1.24
C THR A 81 3.48 7.54 -0.13
N GLY A 82 3.77 7.19 1.11
CA GLY A 82 3.99 8.18 2.17
C GLY A 82 5.28 8.98 1.92
N ARG A 83 5.40 10.15 2.55
CA ARG A 83 6.63 10.96 2.45
C ARG A 83 7.84 10.28 3.09
N GLU A 84 7.59 9.51 4.11
CA GLU A 84 8.61 8.77 4.87
C GLU A 84 8.95 7.42 4.21
N PHE A 85 8.48 7.17 2.99
CA PHE A 85 8.97 6.08 2.18
C PHE A 85 10.42 6.35 1.76
N PHE A 86 11.29 5.34 1.87
CA PHE A 86 12.75 5.49 1.75
C PHE A 86 13.21 6.30 0.53
N ALA A 87 12.53 6.15 -0.60
CA ALA A 87 12.92 6.85 -1.83
C ALA A 87 12.59 8.34 -1.79
N PHE A 88 11.45 8.72 -1.17
CA PHE A 88 11.09 10.12 -1.02
C PHE A 88 11.86 10.79 0.12
N GLU A 89 12.15 10.07 1.20
CA GLU A 89 13.07 10.55 2.26
C GLU A 89 14.44 10.89 1.70
N ASP A 90 15.01 10.03 0.85
CA ASP A 90 16.30 10.32 0.20
C ASP A 90 16.25 11.60 -0.66
N ILE A 91 15.11 11.84 -1.34
CA ILE A 91 14.92 13.10 -2.09
C ILE A 91 14.83 14.30 -1.14
N MET A 92 14.11 14.19 -0.02
CA MET A 92 14.04 15.27 0.96
C MET A 92 15.41 15.60 1.58
N GLU A 93 16.24 14.57 1.79
CA GLU A 93 17.56 14.72 2.40
C GLU A 93 18.61 15.27 1.41
N LYS A 94 18.65 14.74 0.17
CA LYS A 94 19.71 14.99 -0.81
C LYS A 94 19.34 15.98 -1.91
N GLY A 95 18.05 16.34 -2.02
CA GLY A 95 17.55 17.21 -3.06
C GLY A 95 17.86 16.67 -4.45
N GLU A 96 18.38 17.53 -5.33
CA GLU A 96 18.73 17.19 -6.72
C GLU A 96 19.80 16.09 -6.86
N LYS A 97 20.48 15.71 -5.77
CA LYS A 97 21.50 14.64 -5.77
C LYS A 97 20.92 13.27 -5.45
N SER A 98 19.64 13.17 -5.17
CA SER A 98 18.99 11.88 -4.91
C SER A 98 18.98 11.01 -6.17
N LYS A 99 19.28 9.74 -6.02
CA LYS A 99 19.16 8.75 -7.11
C LYS A 99 17.71 8.36 -7.42
N TYR A 100 16.77 8.76 -6.57
CA TYR A 100 15.35 8.45 -6.70
C TYR A 100 14.51 9.57 -7.31
N LEU A 101 15.13 10.64 -7.84
CA LEU A 101 14.42 11.77 -8.43
C LEU A 101 13.40 11.34 -9.47
N ASP A 102 13.76 10.41 -10.35
CA ASP A 102 12.93 9.93 -11.44
C ASP A 102 11.81 8.94 -10.98
N TRP A 103 11.80 8.59 -9.69
CA TRP A 103 10.72 7.79 -9.09
C TRP A 103 9.46 8.61 -8.86
N TYR A 104 9.59 9.95 -8.82
CA TYR A 104 8.50 10.89 -8.57
C TYR A 104 8.49 12.01 -9.61
N TYR A 105 7.46 12.84 -9.56
CA TYR A 105 7.33 14.00 -10.42
C TYR A 105 7.63 15.27 -9.62
N ILE A 106 8.90 15.64 -9.51
CA ILE A 106 9.38 16.83 -8.80
C ILE A 106 9.41 17.99 -9.79
N GLU A 107 8.85 19.15 -9.42
CA GLU A 107 8.80 20.34 -10.29
C GLU A 107 9.98 21.30 -10.03
N LYS A 108 10.34 21.48 -8.75
CA LYS A 108 11.44 22.35 -8.34
C LYS A 108 11.95 22.00 -6.94
N PHE A 109 13.09 22.55 -6.58
CA PHE A 109 13.66 22.53 -5.23
C PHE A 109 13.78 23.96 -4.66
N PRO A 110 13.74 24.15 -3.32
CA PRO A 110 13.49 23.12 -2.31
C PRO A 110 12.10 22.54 -2.40
N LEU A 111 11.90 21.31 -1.87
CA LEU A 111 10.55 20.74 -1.79
C LEU A 111 9.70 21.55 -0.82
N GLU A 112 8.59 22.07 -1.33
CA GLU A 112 7.60 22.84 -0.57
C GLU A 112 6.36 21.98 -0.36
N SER A 113 6.00 21.74 0.89
CA SER A 113 4.74 21.08 1.24
C SER A 113 4.38 21.42 2.66
N GLU A 114 4.07 22.69 2.91
CA GLU A 114 3.42 23.08 4.14
C GLU A 114 1.93 22.70 4.10
N ARG A 115 1.34 22.46 5.27
CA ARG A 115 -0.08 22.13 5.36
C ARG A 115 -0.91 23.28 4.80
N GLY A 116 -1.65 22.99 3.71
CA GLY A 116 -2.57 23.93 3.06
C GLY A 116 -2.03 24.59 1.79
N GLU A 117 -0.77 24.34 1.39
CA GLU A 117 -0.23 24.78 0.11
C GLU A 117 -0.18 23.62 -0.89
N ILE A 118 -0.32 23.96 -2.18
CA ILE A 118 -0.13 22.97 -3.26
C ILE A 118 1.37 22.65 -3.32
N PRO A 119 1.77 21.38 -3.11
CA PRO A 119 3.17 21.01 -3.14
C PRO A 119 3.77 21.23 -4.55
N ASN A 120 5.08 21.47 -4.61
CA ASN A 120 5.82 21.60 -5.87
C ASN A 120 6.33 20.27 -6.43
N TYR A 121 5.57 19.22 -6.17
CA TYR A 121 5.67 17.88 -6.74
C TYR A 121 4.29 17.29 -6.90
N LYS A 122 4.12 16.36 -7.85
CA LYS A 122 2.82 15.71 -8.01
C LYS A 122 2.51 14.83 -6.80
N CYS A 123 1.26 14.84 -6.38
CA CYS A 123 0.75 14.06 -5.26
C CYS A 123 -0.70 13.64 -5.51
N PHE A 124 -1.18 12.67 -4.76
CA PHE A 124 -2.57 12.28 -4.78
C PHE A 124 -3.41 13.35 -4.08
N GLY A 125 -4.51 13.77 -4.72
CA GLY A 125 -5.50 14.69 -4.12
C GLY A 125 -4.95 16.05 -3.70
N TYR A 126 -3.86 16.52 -4.30
CA TYR A 126 -3.15 17.76 -3.90
C TYR A 126 -2.63 17.73 -2.44
N TYR A 127 -2.54 16.55 -1.85
CA TYR A 127 -2.03 16.37 -0.50
C TYR A 127 -0.57 15.96 -0.51
N GLY A 128 0.32 16.86 -0.06
CA GLY A 128 1.77 16.65 -0.08
C GLY A 128 2.28 15.45 0.72
N GLY A 129 1.47 14.86 1.58
CA GLY A 129 1.79 13.62 2.32
C GLY A 129 1.79 12.35 1.45
N MET A 130 1.25 12.42 0.22
CA MET A 130 1.13 11.27 -0.69
C MET A 130 1.77 11.56 -2.06
N PRO A 131 3.11 11.65 -2.15
CA PRO A 131 3.83 11.92 -3.40
C PRO A 131 3.57 10.85 -4.45
N LYS A 132 3.24 11.29 -5.68
CA LYS A 132 2.86 10.42 -6.79
C LYS A 132 4.07 9.75 -7.42
N LEU A 133 4.00 8.43 -7.56
CA LEU A 133 5.02 7.61 -8.20
C LEU A 133 5.00 7.75 -9.73
N ASN A 134 6.18 7.73 -10.30
CA ASN A 134 6.38 7.62 -11.75
C ASN A 134 6.38 6.14 -12.16
N LEU A 135 5.21 5.55 -12.34
CA LEU A 135 5.04 4.14 -12.74
C LEU A 135 5.58 3.82 -14.15
N LYS A 136 6.09 4.82 -14.89
CA LYS A 136 6.80 4.59 -16.16
C LYS A 136 8.30 4.36 -15.95
N ASN A 137 8.81 4.63 -14.75
CA ASN A 137 10.20 4.33 -14.40
C ASN A 137 10.35 2.82 -14.19
N PRO A 138 11.27 2.14 -14.91
CA PRO A 138 11.44 0.68 -14.79
C PRO A 138 11.83 0.19 -13.40
N GLU A 139 12.55 1.02 -12.61
CA GLU A 139 12.91 0.66 -11.23
C GLU A 139 11.68 0.69 -10.32
N VAL A 140 10.79 1.68 -10.50
CA VAL A 140 9.52 1.77 -9.78
C VAL A 140 8.62 0.60 -10.15
N GLU A 141 8.46 0.33 -11.45
CA GLU A 141 7.68 -0.81 -11.95
C GLU A 141 8.18 -2.13 -11.34
N LYS A 142 9.50 -2.34 -11.40
CA LYS A 142 10.11 -3.55 -10.82
C LYS A 142 9.87 -3.63 -9.33
N PHE A 143 10.07 -2.55 -8.57
CA PHE A 143 9.89 -2.55 -7.12
C PHE A 143 8.47 -2.98 -6.73
N PHE A 144 7.45 -2.37 -7.34
CA PHE A 144 6.06 -2.68 -7.00
C PHE A 144 5.58 -4.03 -7.55
N THR A 145 6.14 -4.50 -8.66
CA THR A 145 5.95 -5.88 -9.12
C THR A 145 6.55 -6.88 -8.12
N ASP A 146 7.75 -6.62 -7.61
CA ASP A 146 8.39 -7.46 -6.60
C ASP A 146 7.56 -7.48 -5.29
N VAL A 147 7.02 -6.34 -4.86
CA VAL A 147 6.10 -6.26 -3.71
C VAL A 147 4.85 -7.12 -3.94
N ALA A 148 4.20 -6.97 -5.11
CA ALA A 148 3.00 -7.74 -5.42
C ALA A 148 3.27 -9.25 -5.41
N CYS A 149 4.36 -9.68 -6.03
CA CYS A 149 4.80 -11.08 -6.06
C CYS A 149 5.20 -11.61 -4.68
N TYR A 150 5.80 -10.75 -3.85
CA TYR A 150 6.23 -11.13 -2.50
C TYR A 150 5.05 -11.61 -1.65
N TRP A 151 3.99 -10.81 -1.55
CA TRP A 151 2.84 -11.14 -0.71
C TRP A 151 2.04 -12.35 -1.21
N ILE A 152 1.96 -12.54 -2.54
CA ILE A 152 1.39 -13.75 -3.13
C ILE A 152 2.19 -15.00 -2.70
N LYS A 153 3.53 -14.93 -2.79
CA LYS A 153 4.41 -16.06 -2.45
C LYS A 153 4.49 -16.30 -0.95
N GLU A 154 4.53 -15.24 -0.15
CA GLU A 154 4.75 -15.30 1.29
C GLU A 154 3.51 -15.70 2.06
N CYS A 155 2.33 -15.21 1.64
CA CYS A 155 1.08 -15.39 2.37
C CYS A 155 -0.02 -16.09 1.57
N ASP A 156 0.19 -16.39 0.28
CA ASP A 156 -0.79 -17.03 -0.60
C ASP A 156 -2.09 -16.24 -0.75
N ILE A 157 -1.99 -14.90 -0.77
CA ILE A 157 -3.14 -14.04 -1.05
C ILE A 157 -3.66 -14.26 -2.47
N ASP A 158 -4.96 -14.09 -2.69
CA ASP A 158 -5.62 -14.42 -3.97
C ASP A 158 -5.61 -13.28 -4.99
N GLY A 159 -5.33 -12.06 -4.56
CA GLY A 159 -5.30 -10.95 -5.49
C GLY A 159 -5.12 -9.58 -4.84
N TRP A 160 -5.13 -8.58 -5.72
CA TRP A 160 -4.97 -7.18 -5.39
C TRP A 160 -6.14 -6.35 -5.90
N ARG A 161 -6.65 -5.46 -5.06
CA ARG A 161 -7.49 -4.35 -5.48
C ARG A 161 -6.60 -3.14 -5.75
N MET A 162 -6.68 -2.61 -6.95
CA MET A 162 -5.83 -1.50 -7.37
C MET A 162 -6.42 -0.17 -6.90
N ASP A 163 -5.74 0.46 -5.94
CA ASP A 163 -6.11 1.81 -5.52
C ASP A 163 -5.76 2.82 -6.61
N VAL A 164 -6.68 3.75 -6.90
CA VAL A 164 -6.51 4.79 -7.93
C VAL A 164 -6.05 4.21 -9.29
N GLY A 165 -6.61 3.07 -9.67
CA GLY A 165 -6.20 2.35 -10.88
C GLY A 165 -6.40 3.11 -12.18
N ASP A 166 -7.31 4.07 -12.21
CA ASP A 166 -7.58 4.97 -13.34
C ASP A 166 -6.50 6.06 -13.54
N GLU A 167 -5.77 6.43 -12.48
CA GLU A 167 -4.63 7.34 -12.57
C GLU A 167 -3.32 6.64 -12.91
N SER A 168 -3.30 5.31 -12.81
CA SER A 168 -2.12 4.50 -13.11
C SER A 168 -2.02 4.25 -14.61
N SER A 169 -0.80 4.26 -15.15
CA SER A 169 -0.63 4.09 -16.59
C SER A 169 -1.06 2.69 -17.03
N HIS A 170 -1.78 2.59 -18.17
CA HIS A 170 -2.12 1.30 -18.78
C HIS A 170 -0.90 0.41 -19.09
N TYR A 171 0.28 1.00 -19.19
CA TYR A 171 1.53 0.29 -19.38
C TYR A 171 1.87 -0.57 -18.15
N PHE A 172 1.69 -0.02 -16.95
CA PHE A 172 1.96 -0.72 -15.68
C PHE A 172 1.06 -1.97 -15.51
N TRP A 173 -0.19 -1.93 -16.03
CA TRP A 173 -1.13 -3.04 -15.88
C TRP A 173 -1.00 -4.14 -16.94
N LYS A 174 -0.15 -3.94 -17.97
CA LYS A 174 0.00 -4.89 -19.07
C LYS A 174 1.23 -5.78 -18.97
N ASN A 175 2.13 -5.47 -18.06
CA ASN A 175 3.36 -6.20 -17.81
C ASN A 175 3.29 -6.98 -16.51
#